data_7dcdc548a003ed298a5b03faaa5a214a
#
_entry.id   7dcdc548a003ed298a5b03faaa5a214a
#
_cell.length_a   1.000
_cell.length_b   1.000
_cell.length_c   1.000
_cell.angle_alpha   90.00
_cell.angle_beta   90.00
_cell.angle_gamma   90.00
#
_symmetry.space_group_name_H-M   'P 1'
#
loop_
_entity.id
_entity.type
_entity.pdbx_description
1 polymer ?
#
loop_
_entity_poly.entity_id
_entity_poly.type
_entity_poly.pdbx_seq_one_letter_code
_entity_poly.pdbx_strand_id
1 'polypeptide(L)'
;MEGQQSMVLWIMFAAGMMFSVLLIMAWIFIKRTAYLSPVKRELKKEKQWLRRGEYNAAMVKGRQNLELLFKVVAANNGIRLDNTAAAQANARSVQERNHGCRGRAGRNRVMTHQQFGWWMEENGYLDRVAKWEMNQVRLIGNKAVHENFISKEDAWNQYNYLEDILKLVSEKHPVGGKRKGGARSRGTERGPRVPEAEGNAFHL
;
A
#
# COMPACT_ATOMS: atom_id res chain seq x y z
N MET A 1 30.32 -46.87 -24.48
CA MET A 1 29.36 -46.84 -23.35
C MET A 1 29.61 -45.66 -22.39
N GLU A 2 30.83 -45.19 -22.22
CA GLU A 2 31.18 -44.08 -21.29
C GLU A 2 30.53 -42.72 -21.64
N GLY A 3 30.36 -42.38 -22.92
CA GLY A 3 29.76 -41.11 -23.32
C GLY A 3 28.27 -40.97 -22.97
N GLN A 4 27.54 -42.11 -22.89
CA GLN A 4 26.11 -42.09 -22.55
C GLN A 4 25.87 -41.86 -21.05
N GLN A 5 26.74 -42.41 -20.20
CA GLN A 5 26.67 -42.19 -18.75
C GLN A 5 27.00 -40.75 -18.36
N SER A 6 27.97 -40.14 -19.01
CA SER A 6 28.30 -38.72 -18.73
C SER A 6 27.17 -37.78 -19.14
N MET A 7 26.47 -38.03 -20.24
CA MET A 7 25.32 -37.22 -20.66
C MET A 7 24.14 -37.26 -19.68
N VAL A 8 23.84 -38.48 -19.15
CA VAL A 8 22.77 -38.62 -18.14
C VAL A 8 23.13 -37.90 -16.85
N LEU A 9 24.37 -37.93 -16.39
CA LEU A 9 24.83 -37.19 -15.21
C LEU A 9 24.69 -35.69 -15.39
N TRP A 10 25.03 -35.15 -16.58
CA TRP A 10 24.85 -33.71 -16.89
C TRP A 10 23.38 -33.29 -16.89
N ILE A 11 22.49 -34.12 -17.44
CA ILE A 11 21.04 -33.84 -17.44
C ILE A 11 20.50 -33.82 -16.02
N MET A 12 20.87 -34.79 -15.17
CA MET A 12 20.45 -34.83 -13.78
C MET A 12 20.98 -33.62 -12.97
N PHE A 13 22.23 -33.24 -13.21
CA PHE A 13 22.81 -32.07 -12.57
C PHE A 13 22.06 -30.75 -12.98
N ALA A 14 21.80 -30.59 -14.29
CA ALA A 14 21.07 -29.44 -14.81
C ALA A 14 19.64 -29.39 -14.25
N ALA A 15 18.94 -30.52 -14.17
CA ALA A 15 17.60 -30.64 -13.58
C ALA A 15 17.60 -30.28 -12.09
N GLY A 16 18.58 -30.73 -11.33
CA GLY A 16 18.75 -30.40 -9.91
C GLY A 16 19.01 -28.90 -9.68
N MET A 17 19.84 -28.30 -10.52
CA MET A 17 20.07 -26.84 -10.48
C MET A 17 18.81 -26.05 -10.76
N MET A 18 18.05 -26.41 -11.81
CA MET A 18 16.77 -25.77 -12.15
C MET A 18 15.76 -25.87 -11.00
N PHE A 19 15.65 -27.05 -10.39
CA PHE A 19 14.75 -27.27 -9.25
C PHE A 19 15.14 -26.43 -8.04
N SER A 20 16.43 -26.33 -7.73
CA SER A 20 16.94 -25.49 -6.64
C SER A 20 16.64 -24.00 -6.87
N VAL A 21 16.80 -23.50 -8.10
CA VAL A 21 16.44 -22.12 -8.46
C VAL A 21 14.95 -21.87 -8.29
N LEU A 22 14.08 -22.81 -8.70
CA LEU A 22 12.64 -22.69 -8.52
C LEU A 22 12.24 -22.65 -7.04
N LEU A 23 12.86 -23.49 -6.20
CA LEU A 23 12.62 -23.46 -4.73
C LEU A 23 13.05 -22.12 -4.10
N ILE A 24 14.19 -21.59 -4.49
CA ILE A 24 14.67 -20.28 -4.01
C ILE A 24 13.70 -19.18 -4.45
N MET A 25 13.27 -19.19 -5.70
CA MET A 25 12.30 -18.21 -6.21
C MET A 25 10.96 -18.31 -5.48
N ALA A 26 10.44 -19.52 -5.25
CA ALA A 26 9.22 -19.75 -4.48
C ALA A 26 9.36 -19.25 -3.03
N TRP A 27 10.48 -19.52 -2.39
CA TRP A 27 10.76 -19.08 -1.02
C TRP A 27 10.84 -17.54 -0.92
N ILE A 28 11.52 -16.89 -1.89
CA ILE A 28 11.58 -15.43 -1.99
C ILE A 28 10.16 -14.86 -2.19
N PHE A 29 9.35 -15.47 -3.07
CA PHE A 29 7.98 -15.03 -3.32
C PHE A 29 7.10 -15.15 -2.07
N ILE A 30 7.17 -16.26 -1.34
CA ILE A 30 6.46 -16.48 -0.09
C ILE A 30 6.85 -15.42 0.96
N LYS A 31 8.15 -15.18 1.16
CA LYS A 31 8.62 -14.12 2.07
C LYS A 31 8.17 -12.73 1.67
N ARG A 32 8.11 -12.46 0.36
CA ARG A 32 7.71 -11.15 -0.18
C ARG A 32 6.29 -10.73 0.22
N THR A 33 5.37 -11.68 0.32
CA THR A 33 3.95 -11.40 0.59
C THR A 33 3.55 -11.67 2.03
N ALA A 34 4.40 -12.34 2.81
CA ALA A 34 4.10 -12.76 4.18
C ALA A 34 3.76 -11.58 5.12
N TYR A 35 4.42 -10.43 4.94
CA TYR A 35 4.19 -9.26 5.78
C TYR A 35 2.77 -8.67 5.63
N LEU A 36 2.11 -8.88 4.48
CA LEU A 36 0.73 -8.45 4.24
C LEU A 36 -0.31 -9.48 4.69
N SER A 37 0.11 -10.64 5.20
CA SER A 37 -0.80 -11.72 5.61
C SER A 37 -1.83 -11.29 6.67
N PRO A 38 -1.51 -10.43 7.66
CA PRO A 38 -2.51 -9.94 8.61
C PRO A 38 -3.62 -9.15 7.92
N VAL A 39 -3.25 -8.28 6.97
CA VAL A 39 -4.22 -7.45 6.22
C VAL A 39 -5.11 -8.34 5.36
N LYS A 40 -4.53 -9.29 4.63
CA LYS A 40 -5.29 -10.26 3.80
C LYS A 40 -6.30 -11.06 4.62
N ARG A 41 -5.93 -11.46 5.84
CA ARG A 41 -6.82 -12.19 6.75
C ARG A 41 -7.99 -11.34 7.20
N GLU A 42 -7.74 -10.10 7.58
CA GLU A 42 -8.80 -9.17 8.02
C GLU A 42 -9.72 -8.76 6.85
N LEU A 43 -9.18 -8.60 5.65
CA LEU A 43 -9.98 -8.34 4.43
C LEU A 43 -10.94 -9.50 4.11
N LYS A 44 -10.53 -10.76 4.35
CA LYS A 44 -11.44 -11.91 4.23
C LYS A 44 -12.62 -11.84 5.21
N LYS A 45 -12.41 -11.34 6.44
CA LYS A 45 -13.51 -11.14 7.41
C LYS A 45 -14.47 -10.06 6.95
N GLU A 46 -13.95 -8.95 6.44
CA GLU A 46 -14.78 -7.89 5.83
C GLU A 46 -15.67 -8.45 4.72
N LYS A 47 -15.11 -9.25 3.80
CA LYS A 47 -15.87 -9.92 2.75
C LYS A 47 -16.98 -10.85 3.30
N GLN A 48 -16.73 -11.51 4.43
CA GLN A 48 -17.77 -12.33 5.08
C GLN A 48 -18.91 -11.48 5.61
N TRP A 49 -18.66 -10.31 6.20
CA TRP A 49 -19.70 -9.37 6.66
C TRP A 49 -20.48 -8.81 5.49
N LEU A 50 -19.85 -8.43 4.39
CA LEU A 50 -20.53 -8.02 3.15
C LEU A 50 -21.50 -9.09 2.64
N ARG A 51 -21.08 -10.37 2.63
CA ARG A 51 -21.92 -11.50 2.22
C ARG A 51 -23.12 -11.74 3.15
N ARG A 52 -23.01 -11.38 4.43
CA ARG A 52 -24.09 -11.46 5.41
C ARG A 52 -25.03 -10.26 5.37
N GLY A 53 -24.74 -9.24 4.57
CA GLY A 53 -25.51 -8.00 4.55
C GLY A 53 -25.20 -7.03 5.69
N GLU A 54 -24.14 -7.27 6.47
CA GLU A 54 -23.69 -6.43 7.58
C GLU A 54 -22.87 -5.23 7.05
N TYR A 55 -23.48 -4.39 6.20
CA TYR A 55 -22.78 -3.38 5.43
C TYR A 55 -22.13 -2.29 6.28
N ASN A 56 -22.80 -1.80 7.34
CA ASN A 56 -22.19 -0.81 8.23
C ASN A 56 -20.93 -1.37 8.92
N ALA A 57 -21.05 -2.58 9.50
CA ALA A 57 -19.92 -3.24 10.15
C ALA A 57 -18.76 -3.50 9.17
N ALA A 58 -19.07 -3.87 7.91
CA ALA A 58 -18.07 -4.05 6.85
C ALA A 58 -17.35 -2.74 6.53
N MET A 59 -18.07 -1.61 6.40
CA MET A 59 -17.48 -0.31 6.12
C MET A 59 -16.59 0.20 7.27
N VAL A 60 -17.00 0.01 8.52
CA VAL A 60 -16.16 0.29 9.70
C VAL A 60 -14.89 -0.56 9.67
N LYS A 61 -15.04 -1.85 9.34
CA LYS A 61 -13.93 -2.78 9.22
C LYS A 61 -12.99 -2.42 8.08
N GLY A 62 -13.49 -1.97 6.94
CA GLY A 62 -12.70 -1.51 5.82
C GLY A 62 -11.75 -0.37 6.19
N ARG A 63 -12.24 0.63 6.94
CA ARG A 63 -11.39 1.69 7.49
C ARG A 63 -10.30 1.14 8.41
N GLN A 64 -10.64 0.20 9.31
CA GLN A 64 -9.65 -0.44 10.19
C GLN A 64 -8.61 -1.24 9.41
N ASN A 65 -9.01 -1.90 8.31
CA ASN A 65 -8.12 -2.64 7.43
C ASN A 65 -7.14 -1.71 6.70
N LEU A 66 -7.56 -0.52 6.30
CA LEU A 66 -6.66 0.50 5.75
C LEU A 66 -5.64 0.97 6.79
N GLU A 67 -6.08 1.23 8.03
CA GLU A 67 -5.17 1.60 9.12
C GLU A 67 -4.17 0.47 9.44
N LEU A 68 -4.61 -0.79 9.40
CA LEU A 68 -3.76 -1.96 9.56
C LEU A 68 -2.73 -2.06 8.43
N LEU A 69 -3.14 -1.84 7.18
CA LEU A 69 -2.24 -1.80 6.02
C LEU A 69 -1.14 -0.75 6.23
N PHE A 70 -1.51 0.45 6.66
CA PHE A 70 -0.54 1.50 6.96
C PHE A 70 0.45 1.09 8.04
N LYS A 71 -0.02 0.52 9.15
CA LYS A 71 0.83 0.06 10.24
C LYS A 71 1.83 -1.01 9.77
N VAL A 72 1.36 -1.96 8.96
CA VAL A 72 2.19 -3.05 8.44
C VAL A 72 3.24 -2.53 7.46
N VAL A 73 2.85 -1.66 6.53
CA VAL A 73 3.79 -1.07 5.56
C VAL A 73 4.79 -0.13 6.25
N ALA A 74 4.33 0.67 7.21
CA ALA A 74 5.19 1.56 7.98
C ALA A 74 6.23 0.79 8.80
N ALA A 75 5.80 -0.25 9.52
CA ALA A 75 6.69 -1.10 10.30
C ALA A 75 7.75 -1.78 9.42
N ASN A 76 7.36 -2.24 8.23
CA ASN A 76 8.28 -2.84 7.26
C ASN A 76 9.33 -1.84 6.73
N ASN A 77 9.03 -0.54 6.77
CA ASN A 77 9.93 0.53 6.35
C ASN A 77 10.64 1.24 7.52
N GLY A 78 10.48 0.76 8.75
CA GLY A 78 11.07 1.38 9.95
C GLY A 78 10.47 2.75 10.28
N ILE A 79 9.20 2.97 9.89
CA ILE A 79 8.43 4.19 10.16
C ILE A 79 7.47 3.91 11.31
N ARG A 80 7.41 4.81 12.27
CA ARG A 80 6.45 4.76 13.36
C ARG A 80 5.25 5.67 13.05
N LEU A 81 4.05 5.11 13.09
CA LEU A 81 2.82 5.88 12.95
C LEU A 81 2.32 6.31 14.32
N ASP A 82 2.08 7.60 14.48
CA ASP A 82 1.52 8.18 15.68
C ASP A 82 0.52 9.28 15.33
N ASN A 83 -0.69 9.19 15.88
CA ASN A 83 -1.76 10.16 15.64
C ASN A 83 -1.93 11.14 16.80
N THR A 84 -1.02 11.16 17.75
CA THR A 84 -1.09 12.09 18.88
C THR A 84 -0.83 13.53 18.44
N ALA A 85 -1.39 14.48 19.17
CA ALA A 85 -1.18 15.91 18.91
C ALA A 85 0.30 16.30 18.91
N ALA A 86 1.13 15.60 19.69
CA ALA A 86 2.58 15.78 19.72
C ALA A 86 3.26 15.37 18.39
N ALA A 87 2.79 14.29 17.76
CA ALA A 87 3.25 13.90 16.44
C ALA A 87 2.85 14.92 15.37
N GLN A 88 1.67 15.54 15.51
CA GLN A 88 1.22 16.61 14.62
C GLN A 88 2.07 17.90 14.76
N ALA A 89 2.42 18.29 15.98
CA ALA A 89 3.27 19.45 16.22
C ALA A 89 4.71 19.23 15.69
N ASN A 90 5.29 18.07 15.94
CA ASN A 90 6.61 17.71 15.41
C ASN A 90 6.61 17.61 13.87
N ALA A 91 5.50 17.16 13.28
CA ALA A 91 5.35 17.08 11.84
C ALA A 91 5.35 18.44 11.16
N ARG A 92 4.69 19.45 11.75
CA ARG A 92 4.71 20.83 11.24
C ARG A 92 6.13 21.42 11.28
N SER A 93 6.83 21.26 12.39
CA SER A 93 8.20 21.76 12.54
C SER A 93 9.23 21.09 11.63
N VAL A 94 9.01 19.81 11.26
CA VAL A 94 9.86 19.09 10.30
C VAL A 94 9.53 19.47 8.86
N GLN A 95 8.28 19.78 8.54
CA GLN A 95 7.88 20.23 7.21
C GLN A 95 8.46 21.61 6.89
N GLU A 96 8.51 22.51 7.86
CA GLU A 96 9.15 23.82 7.73
C GLU A 96 10.68 23.73 7.54
N ARG A 97 11.34 22.75 8.15
CA ARG A 97 12.80 22.52 8.01
C ARG A 97 13.21 21.77 6.74
N ASN A 98 12.32 20.97 6.14
CA ASN A 98 12.66 20.08 5.02
C ASN A 98 12.63 20.72 3.64
N HIS A 99 12.33 22.00 3.50
CA HIS A 99 12.58 22.69 2.22
C HIS A 99 14.08 22.82 1.88
N GLY A 100 15.00 22.45 2.77
CA GLY A 100 16.44 22.60 2.56
C GLY A 100 17.33 21.36 2.68
N CYS A 101 16.90 20.25 3.25
CA CYS A 101 17.81 19.14 3.58
C CYS A 101 17.31 17.77 3.12
N ARG A 102 17.74 17.34 1.92
CA ARG A 102 17.76 15.92 1.51
C ARG A 102 18.84 15.15 2.30
N GLY A 103 18.69 14.99 3.63
CA GLY A 103 19.64 14.32 4.49
C GLY A 103 19.08 13.06 5.12
N ARG A 104 19.78 11.93 4.90
CA ARG A 104 19.74 10.64 5.61
C ARG A 104 18.52 10.43 6.52
N ALA A 105 17.52 9.70 6.03
CA ALA A 105 16.38 9.24 6.80
C ALA A 105 16.86 8.33 7.95
N GLY A 106 16.94 8.91 9.15
CA GLY A 106 17.18 8.17 10.39
C GLY A 106 16.04 7.17 10.64
N ARG A 107 16.39 6.00 11.21
CA ARG A 107 15.52 4.82 11.39
C ARG A 107 14.30 5.00 12.34
N ASN A 108 13.98 6.22 12.80
CA ASN A 108 12.88 6.48 13.74
C ASN A 108 11.99 7.65 13.26
N ARG A 109 11.60 7.65 12.01
CA ARG A 109 10.69 8.69 11.50
C ARG A 109 9.27 8.45 12.02
N VAL A 110 8.73 9.40 12.78
CA VAL A 110 7.34 9.40 13.23
C VAL A 110 6.50 10.18 12.24
N MET A 111 5.37 9.62 11.82
CA MET A 111 4.43 10.24 10.87
C MET A 111 3.00 10.06 11.31
N THR A 112 2.13 11.02 10.96
CA THR A 112 0.68 10.83 11.02
C THR A 112 0.21 9.93 9.86
N HIS A 113 -0.99 9.36 9.95
CA HIS A 113 -1.56 8.56 8.86
C HIS A 113 -1.67 9.35 7.55
N GLN A 114 -2.01 10.65 7.62
CA GLN A 114 -2.09 11.50 6.43
C GLN A 114 -0.73 11.71 5.77
N GLN A 115 0.30 12.03 6.57
CA GLN A 115 1.67 12.18 6.07
C GLN A 115 2.21 10.87 5.50
N PHE A 116 1.83 9.74 6.11
CA PHE A 116 2.22 8.44 5.63
C PHE A 116 1.59 8.12 4.27
N GLY A 117 0.34 8.52 4.03
CA GLY A 117 -0.29 8.42 2.72
C GLY A 117 0.48 9.17 1.62
N TRP A 118 0.93 10.39 1.90
CA TRP A 118 1.80 11.15 0.99
C TRP A 118 3.17 10.47 0.80
N TRP A 119 3.76 9.99 1.89
CA TRP A 119 5.01 9.26 1.83
C TRP A 119 4.88 7.99 0.97
N MET A 120 3.78 7.26 1.06
CA MET A 120 3.52 6.09 0.21
C MET A 120 3.47 6.46 -1.27
N GLU A 121 2.83 7.59 -1.63
CA GLU A 121 2.79 8.10 -3.00
C GLU A 121 4.18 8.49 -3.50
N GLU A 122 4.91 9.33 -2.76
CA GLU A 122 6.27 9.77 -3.10
C GLU A 122 7.26 8.61 -3.26
N ASN A 123 7.03 7.52 -2.53
CA ASN A 123 7.86 6.34 -2.56
C ASN A 123 7.35 5.25 -3.52
N GLY A 124 6.30 5.55 -4.30
CA GLY A 124 5.79 4.69 -5.36
C GLY A 124 4.99 3.48 -4.85
N TYR A 125 4.55 3.47 -3.58
CA TYR A 125 3.63 2.45 -3.05
C TYR A 125 2.22 2.63 -3.59
N LEU A 126 1.82 3.88 -3.81
CA LEU A 126 0.52 4.26 -4.36
C LEU A 126 0.75 5.08 -5.63
N ASP A 127 -0.11 4.90 -6.61
CA ASP A 127 -0.30 5.84 -7.71
C ASP A 127 -1.44 6.80 -7.40
N ARG A 128 -1.76 7.68 -8.35
CA ARG A 128 -2.81 8.69 -8.18
C ARG A 128 -4.19 8.05 -7.96
N VAL A 129 -4.50 6.94 -8.65
CA VAL A 129 -5.78 6.23 -8.53
C VAL A 129 -5.90 5.59 -7.15
N ALA A 130 -4.90 4.82 -6.73
CA ALA A 130 -4.90 4.18 -5.41
C ALA A 130 -4.94 5.19 -4.25
N LYS A 131 -4.34 6.38 -4.43
CA LYS A 131 -4.46 7.47 -3.45
C LYS A 131 -5.89 7.99 -3.35
N TRP A 132 -6.59 8.16 -4.48
CA TRP A 132 -7.99 8.53 -4.50
C TRP A 132 -8.85 7.44 -3.83
N GLU A 133 -8.66 6.17 -4.19
CA GLU A 133 -9.34 5.02 -3.57
C GLU A 133 -9.15 4.97 -2.06
N MET A 134 -7.91 5.19 -1.59
CA MET A 134 -7.59 5.30 -0.18
C MET A 134 -8.42 6.38 0.54
N ASN A 135 -8.61 7.53 -0.10
CA ASN A 135 -9.44 8.60 0.44
C ASN A 135 -10.92 8.20 0.47
N GLN A 136 -11.42 7.49 -0.56
CA GLN A 136 -12.79 6.96 -0.58
C GLN A 136 -13.01 5.97 0.57
N VAL A 137 -12.08 5.03 0.79
CA VAL A 137 -12.14 4.09 1.92
C VAL A 137 -12.28 4.83 3.27
N ARG A 138 -11.52 5.92 3.46
CA ARG A 138 -11.61 6.73 4.68
C ARG A 138 -12.93 7.45 4.81
N LEU A 139 -13.43 8.06 3.74
CA LEU A 139 -14.69 8.80 3.72
C LEU A 139 -15.88 7.88 4.02
N ILE A 140 -15.97 6.74 3.32
CA ILE A 140 -17.03 5.74 3.51
C ILE A 140 -17.00 5.21 4.95
N GLY A 141 -15.81 4.82 5.44
CA GLY A 141 -15.67 4.32 6.80
C GLY A 141 -15.98 5.35 7.88
N ASN A 142 -15.67 6.64 7.64
CA ASN A 142 -16.04 7.74 8.56
C ASN A 142 -17.55 7.92 8.62
N LYS A 143 -18.25 7.93 7.49
CA LYS A 143 -19.71 7.99 7.45
C LYS A 143 -20.34 6.84 8.20
N ALA A 144 -19.81 5.61 8.03
CA ALA A 144 -20.31 4.45 8.76
C ALA A 144 -20.18 4.58 10.28
N VAL A 145 -19.06 5.16 10.77
CA VAL A 145 -18.80 5.34 12.21
C VAL A 145 -19.63 6.46 12.83
N HIS A 146 -19.73 7.60 12.13
CA HIS A 146 -20.30 8.82 12.73
C HIS A 146 -21.78 9.02 12.41
N GLU A 147 -22.25 8.51 11.28
CA GLU A 147 -23.60 8.74 10.76
C GLU A 147 -24.45 7.46 10.75
N ASN A 148 -23.93 6.34 11.24
CA ASN A 148 -24.58 5.02 11.18
C ASN A 148 -25.01 4.66 9.74
N PHE A 149 -24.25 5.17 8.78
CA PHE A 149 -24.53 5.06 7.34
C PHE A 149 -24.52 3.60 6.89
N ILE A 150 -25.53 3.22 6.09
CA ILE A 150 -25.66 1.87 5.54
C ILE A 150 -25.90 1.96 4.04
N SER A 151 -24.93 1.46 3.27
CA SER A 151 -25.02 1.38 1.80
C SER A 151 -24.34 0.10 1.33
N LYS A 152 -25.10 -0.74 0.63
CA LYS A 152 -24.54 -1.97 0.03
C LYS A 152 -23.48 -1.63 -1.01
N GLU A 153 -23.77 -0.65 -1.87
CA GLU A 153 -22.88 -0.26 -2.97
C GLU A 153 -21.56 0.30 -2.43
N ASP A 154 -21.62 1.27 -1.50
CA ASP A 154 -20.43 1.87 -0.92
C ASP A 154 -19.58 0.84 -0.16
N ALA A 155 -20.21 -0.10 0.52
CA ALA A 155 -19.50 -1.14 1.25
C ALA A 155 -18.73 -2.08 0.29
N TRP A 156 -19.31 -2.47 -0.84
CA TRP A 156 -18.63 -3.25 -1.87
C TRP A 156 -17.55 -2.44 -2.59
N ASN A 157 -17.80 -1.18 -2.90
CA ASN A 157 -16.80 -0.29 -3.51
C ASN A 157 -15.60 -0.12 -2.59
N GLN A 158 -15.83 0.11 -1.29
CA GLN A 158 -14.77 0.23 -0.30
C GLN A 158 -13.90 -1.04 -0.23
N TYR A 159 -14.54 -2.21 -0.23
CA TYR A 159 -13.82 -3.49 -0.26
C TYR A 159 -12.95 -3.63 -1.51
N ASN A 160 -13.48 -3.32 -2.69
CA ASN A 160 -12.76 -3.39 -3.95
C ASN A 160 -11.55 -2.45 -3.96
N TYR A 161 -11.72 -1.20 -3.50
CA TYR A 161 -10.62 -0.24 -3.37
C TYR A 161 -9.50 -0.77 -2.47
N LEU A 162 -9.84 -1.40 -1.33
CA LEU A 162 -8.86 -2.00 -0.45
C LEU A 162 -8.13 -3.18 -1.09
N GLU A 163 -8.83 -4.01 -1.86
CA GLU A 163 -8.25 -5.14 -2.58
C GLU A 163 -7.26 -4.64 -3.64
N ASP A 164 -7.61 -3.60 -4.40
CA ASP A 164 -6.76 -2.99 -5.43
C ASP A 164 -5.52 -2.32 -4.81
N ILE A 165 -5.67 -1.55 -3.74
CA ILE A 165 -4.55 -0.95 -3.00
C ILE A 165 -3.62 -2.05 -2.48
N LEU A 166 -4.17 -3.12 -1.87
CA LEU A 166 -3.38 -4.23 -1.34
C LEU A 166 -2.61 -4.96 -2.43
N LYS A 167 -3.23 -5.18 -3.59
CA LYS A 167 -2.59 -5.78 -4.77
C LYS A 167 -1.44 -4.90 -5.23
N LEU A 168 -1.66 -3.61 -5.44
CA LEU A 168 -0.65 -2.66 -5.87
C LEU A 168 0.57 -2.63 -4.92
N VAL A 169 0.32 -2.57 -3.60
CA VAL A 169 1.38 -2.58 -2.58
C VAL A 169 2.16 -3.89 -2.62
N SER A 170 1.49 -5.03 -2.83
CA SER A 170 2.15 -6.34 -2.89
C SER A 170 3.01 -6.52 -4.13
N GLU A 171 2.64 -5.92 -5.25
CA GLU A 171 3.36 -6.02 -6.53
C GLU A 171 4.56 -5.06 -6.58
N LYS A 172 4.36 -3.82 -6.21
CA LYS A 172 5.39 -2.78 -6.36
C LYS A 172 6.49 -2.83 -5.31
N HIS A 173 6.20 -3.29 -4.10
CA HIS A 173 7.14 -3.23 -2.97
C HIS A 173 7.28 -4.56 -2.22
N PRO A 174 7.94 -5.52 -2.86
CA PRO A 174 8.34 -6.72 -2.15
C PRO A 174 9.37 -6.39 -1.05
N VAL A 175 9.20 -7.00 0.12
CA VAL A 175 10.12 -6.89 1.26
C VAL A 175 11.55 -7.20 0.84
N GLY A 176 12.49 -6.33 1.18
CA GLY A 176 13.94 -6.57 1.05
C GLY A 176 14.60 -6.09 -0.24
N GLY A 177 13.90 -5.42 -1.13
CA GLY A 177 14.54 -4.74 -2.27
C GLY A 177 15.31 -3.50 -1.82
N LYS A 178 16.65 -3.56 -1.73
CA LYS A 178 17.48 -2.36 -1.74
C LYS A 178 17.03 -1.51 -2.93
N ARG A 179 16.52 -0.30 -2.69
CA ARG A 179 16.21 0.66 -3.75
C ARG A 179 17.42 0.81 -4.65
N LYS A 180 17.39 0.23 -5.85
CA LYS A 180 18.22 0.72 -6.94
C LYS A 180 17.70 2.13 -7.19
N GLY A 181 18.56 3.13 -6.97
CA GLY A 181 18.24 4.52 -7.22
C GLY A 181 17.64 4.65 -8.61
N GLY A 182 16.33 4.88 -8.68
CA GLY A 182 15.62 5.05 -9.93
C GLY A 182 16.18 6.26 -10.64
N ALA A 183 16.75 6.04 -11.81
CA ALA A 183 17.10 7.07 -12.75
C ALA A 183 15.84 7.93 -12.96
N ARG A 184 15.92 9.21 -12.60
CA ARG A 184 14.90 10.21 -12.91
C ARG A 184 14.74 10.26 -14.42
N SER A 185 13.72 9.62 -14.97
CA SER A 185 13.23 10.00 -16.30
C SER A 185 12.61 11.39 -16.14
N ARG A 186 13.34 12.42 -16.56
CA ARG A 186 12.78 13.73 -16.89
C ARG A 186 11.93 13.54 -18.14
N GLY A 187 10.70 13.12 -17.96
CA GLY A 187 9.65 13.18 -18.97
C GLY A 187 8.84 14.44 -18.72
N THR A 188 9.15 15.50 -19.46
CA THR A 188 8.28 16.66 -19.66
C THR A 188 7.07 16.20 -20.46
N GLU A 189 6.01 15.81 -19.80
CA GLU A 189 4.68 15.78 -20.41
C GLU A 189 3.79 16.76 -19.66
N ARG A 190 3.51 17.88 -20.34
CA ARG A 190 2.44 18.82 -19.97
C ARG A 190 1.13 18.04 -20.10
N GLY A 191 0.55 17.65 -18.97
CA GLY A 191 -0.79 17.13 -18.92
C GLY A 191 -1.82 18.20 -19.34
N PRO A 192 -2.99 17.80 -19.88
CA PRO A 192 -4.03 18.71 -20.30
C PRO A 192 -4.52 19.59 -19.14
N ARG A 193 -4.69 20.89 -19.40
CA ARG A 193 -5.27 21.85 -18.47
C ARG A 193 -6.70 21.41 -18.16
N VAL A 194 -6.98 21.19 -16.89
CA VAL A 194 -8.35 21.06 -16.37
C VAL A 194 -8.97 22.46 -16.45
N PRO A 195 -10.15 22.64 -17.07
CA PRO A 195 -10.83 23.94 -17.07
C PRO A 195 -11.21 24.33 -15.65
N GLU A 196 -10.87 25.57 -15.27
CA GLU A 196 -11.34 26.21 -14.04
C GLU A 196 -12.88 26.25 -14.08
N ALA A 197 -13.50 25.59 -13.10
CA ALA A 197 -14.94 25.72 -12.88
C ALA A 197 -15.20 27.12 -12.33
N GLU A 198 -15.91 27.91 -13.12
CA GLU A 198 -16.44 29.24 -12.77
C GLU A 198 -17.21 29.18 -11.46
N GLY A 199 -16.89 30.19 -10.62
CA GLY A 199 -17.55 30.39 -9.34
C GLY A 199 -19.05 30.62 -9.50
N ASN A 200 -19.83 29.79 -8.82
CA ASN A 200 -21.21 30.15 -8.50
C ASN A 200 -21.28 30.65 -7.05
N ALA A 201 -21.32 31.95 -6.94
CA ALA A 201 -21.80 32.66 -5.77
C ALA A 201 -23.26 32.30 -5.55
N PHE A 202 -23.61 31.59 -4.49
CA PHE A 202 -24.96 31.63 -3.93
C PHE A 202 -24.96 32.51 -2.70
N HIS A 203 -25.41 33.75 -2.92
CA HIS A 203 -26.07 34.58 -1.91
C HIS A 203 -27.49 34.00 -1.72
N LEU A 204 -27.81 33.58 -0.52
CA LEU A 204 -29.02 33.88 0.28
C LEU A 204 -29.01 32.97 1.50
#